data_020d23a74307dca4495e25bbbcee4a3e
#
_entry.id   020d23a74307dca4495e25bbbcee4a3e
#
_cell.length_a   1.000
_cell.length_b   1.000
_cell.length_c   1.000
_cell.angle_alpha   90.00
_cell.angle_beta   90.00
_cell.angle_gamma   90.00
#
_symmetry.space_group_name_H-M   'P 1'
#
loop_
_entity.id
_entity.type
_entity.pdbx_description
1 polymer ?
#
loop_
_entity_poly.entity_id
_entity_poly.type
_entity_poly.pdbx_seq_one_letter_code
_entity_poly.pdbx_strand_id
1 'polypeptide(L)'
;MNQVLALIFCAAVLAHGPAQAKNPIIIKFPHVVSDKSPKGMAALKFKQRAEELLEGKVEVEVYPNSQLMGDDESLEALATGNIQMIALSLSKFDRLTKKLQLFDLPFLFKDMASVERFQNSPDGQALLREVEPKGLLGLAYWHSGMKQFTANKPLILPQDAAGLKFRIQESDLLEAQFRALKANPQKMALGEVYQALMNGVIDGQENTWSNIYRLKFFEAQKHITETNHGVIDYMVTVNKSWWNALPPDIRAGLEQALRDATLYNDTTVDKSILSDRDKVIASGKTTVHTLTPEQRDAWRAAMAPVWKQFEGDIGADLIKAARAANK
;
A
#
# COMPACT_ATOMS: atom_id res chain seq x y z
N MET A 1 -28.33 -55.29 69.13
CA MET A 1 -28.24 -53.83 69.19
C MET A 1 -26.94 -53.41 68.53
N ASN A 2 -26.95 -53.17 67.22
CA ASN A 2 -25.80 -52.58 66.49
C ASN A 2 -26.39 -51.61 65.43
N GLN A 3 -26.18 -50.34 65.69
CA GLN A 3 -26.52 -49.28 64.74
C GLN A 3 -25.37 -49.15 63.70
N VAL A 4 -25.71 -49.30 62.47
CA VAL A 4 -24.79 -49.00 61.31
C VAL A 4 -25.07 -47.57 60.84
N LEU A 5 -24.10 -46.69 61.01
CA LEU A 5 -24.12 -45.32 60.56
C LEU A 5 -23.69 -45.29 59.09
N ALA A 6 -24.59 -44.94 58.15
CA ALA A 6 -24.28 -44.76 56.73
C ALA A 6 -23.86 -43.32 56.50
N LEU A 7 -22.58 -43.11 56.16
CA LEU A 7 -22.05 -41.85 55.71
C LEU A 7 -22.37 -41.64 54.16
N ILE A 8 -23.24 -40.69 53.90
CA ILE A 8 -23.52 -40.25 52.50
C ILE A 8 -22.44 -39.27 52.09
N PHE A 9 -21.56 -39.68 51.14
CA PHE A 9 -20.57 -38.81 50.50
C PHE A 9 -21.25 -38.10 49.36
N CYS A 10 -21.63 -36.81 49.52
CA CYS A 10 -22.08 -35.97 48.40
C CYS A 10 -20.87 -35.51 47.56
N ALA A 11 -20.62 -36.17 46.45
CA ALA A 11 -19.68 -35.71 45.45
C ALA A 11 -20.31 -34.54 44.68
N ALA A 12 -19.84 -33.31 44.94
CA ALA A 12 -20.19 -32.13 44.12
C ALA A 12 -19.47 -32.24 42.78
N VAL A 13 -20.17 -32.67 41.73
CA VAL A 13 -19.71 -32.59 40.33
C VAL A 13 -19.79 -31.13 39.92
N LEU A 14 -18.65 -30.43 39.89
CA LEU A 14 -18.53 -29.14 39.25
C LEU A 14 -18.74 -29.34 37.74
N ALA A 15 -19.96 -29.11 37.28
CA ALA A 15 -20.27 -29.04 35.85
C ALA A 15 -19.58 -27.79 35.25
N HIS A 16 -18.40 -27.98 34.69
CA HIS A 16 -17.85 -27.02 33.77
C HIS A 16 -18.71 -27.09 32.51
N GLY A 17 -19.66 -26.16 32.38
CA GLY A 17 -20.41 -25.96 31.15
C GLY A 17 -19.43 -25.63 30.03
N PRO A 18 -19.70 -26.07 28.78
CA PRO A 18 -18.86 -25.73 27.67
C PRO A 18 -18.78 -24.20 27.58
N ALA A 19 -17.56 -23.66 27.65
CA ALA A 19 -17.33 -22.25 27.38
C ALA A 19 -17.92 -21.94 25.99
N GLN A 20 -18.99 -21.14 25.95
CA GLN A 20 -19.64 -20.77 24.73
C GLN A 20 -18.60 -20.02 23.90
N ALA A 21 -18.10 -20.66 22.85
CA ALA A 21 -17.14 -20.06 21.94
C ALA A 21 -17.81 -18.79 21.36
N LYS A 22 -17.33 -17.63 21.75
CA LYS A 22 -17.74 -16.38 21.12
C LYS A 22 -17.36 -16.47 19.64
N ASN A 23 -18.28 -16.08 18.74
CA ASN A 23 -17.94 -15.97 17.33
C ASN A 23 -16.67 -15.12 17.14
N PRO A 24 -15.76 -15.52 16.27
CA PRO A 24 -14.54 -14.76 16.02
C PRO A 24 -14.87 -13.34 15.52
N ILE A 25 -14.01 -12.39 15.83
CA ILE A 25 -14.07 -11.05 15.24
C ILE A 25 -13.59 -11.18 13.80
N ILE A 26 -14.47 -10.89 12.86
CA ILE A 26 -14.15 -10.91 11.42
C ILE A 26 -13.41 -9.63 11.06
N ILE A 27 -12.25 -9.77 10.43
CA ILE A 27 -11.44 -8.66 9.91
C ILE A 27 -11.39 -8.76 8.39
N LYS A 28 -12.22 -7.97 7.72
CA LYS A 28 -12.22 -7.87 6.26
C LYS A 28 -11.08 -6.96 5.80
N PHE A 29 -10.20 -7.49 4.96
CA PHE A 29 -9.02 -6.82 4.45
C PHE A 29 -8.94 -6.89 2.91
N PRO A 30 -9.68 -6.03 2.19
CA PRO A 30 -9.58 -5.95 0.73
C PRO A 30 -8.33 -5.23 0.26
N HIS A 31 -7.84 -5.60 -0.92
CA HIS A 31 -6.82 -4.85 -1.64
C HIS A 31 -6.87 -5.12 -3.16
N VAL A 32 -6.38 -4.18 -3.96
CA VAL A 32 -6.51 -4.19 -5.43
C VAL A 32 -5.37 -4.90 -6.16
N VAL A 33 -4.29 -5.27 -5.47
CA VAL A 33 -3.13 -5.93 -6.08
C VAL A 33 -3.21 -7.45 -5.93
N SER A 34 -2.32 -8.17 -6.64
CA SER A 34 -2.22 -9.64 -6.52
C SER A 34 -1.83 -10.06 -5.09
N ASP A 35 -2.34 -11.21 -4.64
CA ASP A 35 -1.93 -11.90 -3.42
C ASP A 35 -0.42 -12.23 -3.38
N LYS A 36 0.21 -12.34 -4.56
CA LYS A 36 1.65 -12.61 -4.74
C LYS A 36 2.49 -11.34 -4.80
N SER A 37 1.90 -10.14 -4.78
CA SER A 37 2.63 -8.88 -4.66
C SER A 37 3.18 -8.69 -3.23
N PRO A 38 4.18 -7.81 -3.01
CA PRO A 38 4.69 -7.54 -1.66
C PRO A 38 3.59 -7.23 -0.65
N LYS A 39 2.64 -6.33 -1.01
CA LYS A 39 1.47 -6.02 -0.18
C LYS A 39 0.56 -7.23 0.04
N GLY A 40 0.26 -8.00 -1.01
CA GLY A 40 -0.60 -9.17 -0.90
C GLY A 40 0.00 -10.24 0.02
N MET A 41 1.31 -10.50 -0.12
CA MET A 41 2.03 -11.43 0.76
C MET A 41 2.06 -10.93 2.21
N ALA A 42 2.23 -9.62 2.44
CA ALA A 42 2.17 -9.04 3.78
C ALA A 42 0.77 -9.17 4.40
N ALA A 43 -0.30 -8.97 3.63
CA ALA A 43 -1.67 -9.18 4.09
C ALA A 43 -1.95 -10.64 4.48
N LEU A 44 -1.46 -11.59 3.69
CA LEU A 44 -1.53 -13.02 4.03
C LEU A 44 -0.69 -13.37 5.26
N LYS A 45 0.49 -12.73 5.43
CA LYS A 45 1.31 -12.89 6.63
C LYS A 45 0.63 -12.33 7.86
N PHE A 46 -0.03 -11.18 7.76
CA PHE A 46 -0.86 -10.62 8.83
C PHE A 46 -1.99 -11.58 9.22
N LYS A 47 -2.75 -12.11 8.22
CA LYS A 47 -3.78 -13.13 8.46
C LYS A 47 -3.21 -14.29 9.25
N GLN A 48 -2.16 -14.93 8.73
CA GLN A 48 -1.53 -16.08 9.38
C GLN A 48 -1.17 -15.79 10.84
N ARG A 49 -0.47 -14.67 11.08
CA ARG A 49 0.01 -14.34 12.44
C ARG A 49 -1.12 -13.95 13.39
N ALA A 50 -2.14 -13.22 12.91
CA ALA A 50 -3.28 -12.84 13.72
C ALA A 50 -4.07 -14.08 14.19
N GLU A 51 -4.36 -15.02 13.28
CA GLU A 51 -5.09 -16.25 13.59
C GLU A 51 -4.26 -17.21 14.46
N GLU A 52 -2.92 -17.27 14.28
CA GLU A 52 -2.03 -18.04 15.16
C GLU A 52 -1.96 -17.47 16.60
N LEU A 53 -1.85 -16.14 16.74
CA LEU A 53 -1.69 -15.49 18.04
C LEU A 53 -2.99 -15.40 18.83
N LEU A 54 -4.12 -15.40 18.15
CA LEU A 54 -5.43 -15.13 18.72
C LEU A 54 -6.41 -16.31 18.59
N GLU A 55 -5.92 -17.48 18.39
CA GLU A 55 -6.60 -18.78 18.26
C GLU A 55 -8.14 -18.74 18.41
N GLY A 56 -8.89 -18.73 17.28
CA GLY A 56 -10.35 -18.73 17.25
C GLY A 56 -11.03 -17.44 17.74
N LYS A 57 -10.29 -16.43 18.19
CA LYS A 57 -10.86 -15.14 18.61
C LYS A 57 -11.01 -14.14 17.44
N VAL A 58 -10.21 -14.32 16.37
CA VAL A 58 -10.27 -13.50 15.16
C VAL A 58 -10.25 -14.40 13.93
N GLU A 59 -10.84 -13.91 12.86
CA GLU A 59 -10.75 -14.47 11.50
C GLU A 59 -10.44 -13.32 10.54
N VAL A 60 -9.36 -13.44 9.75
CA VAL A 60 -8.95 -12.42 8.78
C VAL A 60 -9.31 -12.87 7.37
N GLU A 61 -10.20 -12.14 6.74
CA GLU A 61 -10.63 -12.37 5.36
C GLU A 61 -9.89 -11.43 4.43
N VAL A 62 -8.86 -11.94 3.71
CA VAL A 62 -8.09 -11.17 2.74
C VAL A 62 -8.73 -11.31 1.34
N TYR A 63 -9.04 -10.17 0.70
CA TYR A 63 -9.67 -10.12 -0.63
C TYR A 63 -8.73 -9.40 -1.62
N PRO A 64 -7.88 -10.13 -2.35
CA PRO A 64 -6.97 -9.56 -3.34
C PRO A 64 -7.66 -9.20 -4.66
N ASN A 65 -6.94 -8.54 -5.57
CA ASN A 65 -7.35 -8.27 -6.95
C ASN A 65 -8.70 -7.56 -7.09
N SER A 66 -9.04 -6.67 -6.17
CA SER A 66 -10.34 -5.97 -6.13
C SER A 66 -11.55 -6.91 -6.04
N GLN A 67 -11.40 -8.13 -5.50
CA GLN A 67 -12.49 -9.12 -5.41
C GLN A 67 -13.67 -8.64 -4.58
N LEU A 68 -13.42 -7.87 -3.53
CA LEU A 68 -14.49 -7.32 -2.70
C LEU A 68 -14.89 -5.92 -3.19
N MET A 69 -13.91 -5.04 -3.38
CA MET A 69 -14.09 -3.64 -3.80
C MET A 69 -12.78 -3.01 -4.27
N GLY A 70 -12.84 -1.85 -4.92
CA GLY A 70 -11.70 -1.03 -5.28
C GLY A 70 -11.13 -0.22 -4.10
N ASP A 71 -10.08 0.59 -4.37
CA ASP A 71 -9.42 1.38 -3.32
C ASP A 71 -10.33 2.47 -2.74
N ASP A 72 -11.10 3.17 -3.59
CA ASP A 72 -11.94 4.30 -3.17
C ASP A 72 -13.13 3.80 -2.35
N GLU A 73 -13.80 2.75 -2.82
CA GLU A 73 -14.87 2.08 -2.07
C GLU A 73 -14.35 1.48 -0.76
N SER A 74 -13.11 0.98 -0.73
CA SER A 74 -12.49 0.46 0.49
C SER A 74 -12.27 1.56 1.53
N LEU A 75 -11.87 2.75 1.11
CA LEU A 75 -11.68 3.88 2.02
C LEU A 75 -13.02 4.33 2.64
N GLU A 76 -14.08 4.40 1.84
CA GLU A 76 -15.43 4.74 2.30
C GLU A 76 -16.01 3.65 3.23
N ALA A 77 -15.84 2.38 2.86
CA ALA A 77 -16.29 1.25 3.67
C ALA A 77 -15.55 1.16 5.02
N LEU A 78 -14.24 1.50 5.05
CA LEU A 78 -13.48 1.60 6.28
C LEU A 78 -13.98 2.74 7.17
N ALA A 79 -14.21 3.91 6.59
CA ALA A 79 -14.69 5.08 7.32
C ALA A 79 -16.05 4.82 7.99
N THR A 80 -16.94 4.06 7.33
CA THR A 80 -18.26 3.66 7.84
C THR A 80 -18.23 2.40 8.72
N GLY A 81 -17.07 1.71 8.86
CA GLY A 81 -16.93 0.50 9.68
C GLY A 81 -17.42 -0.79 9.03
N ASN A 82 -17.78 -0.77 7.74
CA ASN A 82 -18.23 -1.96 6.99
C ASN A 82 -17.09 -2.96 6.71
N ILE A 83 -15.85 -2.48 6.72
CA ILE A 83 -14.62 -3.29 6.72
C ILE A 83 -13.70 -2.80 7.83
N GLN A 84 -12.70 -3.59 8.21
CA GLN A 84 -11.90 -3.34 9.41
C GLN A 84 -10.50 -2.83 9.11
N MET A 85 -9.92 -3.26 7.98
CA MET A 85 -8.53 -2.95 7.63
C MET A 85 -8.35 -2.76 6.13
N ILE A 86 -7.49 -1.83 5.74
CA ILE A 86 -7.05 -1.62 4.36
C ILE A 86 -5.54 -1.35 4.35
N ALA A 87 -4.91 -1.46 3.17
CA ALA A 87 -3.56 -0.98 2.92
C ALA A 87 -3.57 -0.22 1.57
N LEU A 88 -3.90 1.07 1.62
CA LEU A 88 -4.00 1.91 0.44
C LEU A 88 -2.68 2.60 0.12
N SER A 89 -2.45 2.84 -1.19
CA SER A 89 -1.39 3.76 -1.62
C SER A 89 -1.53 5.12 -0.94
N LEU A 90 -0.41 5.70 -0.51
CA LEU A 90 -0.37 6.99 0.16
C LEU A 90 -1.03 8.09 -0.68
N SER A 91 -0.95 8.01 -2.01
CA SER A 91 -1.63 8.90 -2.95
C SER A 91 -3.16 8.92 -2.79
N LYS A 92 -3.76 7.82 -2.32
CA LYS A 92 -5.22 7.70 -2.18
C LYS A 92 -5.81 8.47 -1.00
N PHE A 93 -4.96 8.97 -0.11
CA PHE A 93 -5.38 9.80 1.03
C PHE A 93 -5.46 11.31 0.70
N ASP A 94 -5.29 11.69 -0.55
CA ASP A 94 -5.26 13.08 -1.02
C ASP A 94 -6.47 13.92 -0.55
N ARG A 95 -7.67 13.33 -0.56
CA ARG A 95 -8.91 13.99 -0.09
C ARG A 95 -8.98 14.14 1.44
N LEU A 96 -8.18 13.38 2.19
CA LEU A 96 -8.18 13.39 3.66
C LEU A 96 -7.09 14.28 4.22
N THR A 97 -5.90 14.26 3.63
CA THR A 97 -4.75 15.07 4.01
C THR A 97 -3.80 15.29 2.83
N LYS A 98 -3.36 16.52 2.65
CA LYS A 98 -2.36 16.86 1.62
C LYS A 98 -0.94 16.47 2.02
N LYS A 99 -0.66 16.25 3.30
CA LYS A 99 0.70 15.94 3.78
C LYS A 99 1.23 14.60 3.27
N LEU A 100 0.35 13.59 3.08
CA LEU A 100 0.74 12.30 2.51
C LEU A 100 1.13 12.38 1.03
N GLN A 101 0.77 13.46 0.32
CA GLN A 101 1.28 13.74 -1.03
C GLN A 101 2.80 13.98 -1.07
N LEU A 102 3.45 14.15 0.08
CA LEU A 102 4.91 14.16 0.18
C LEU A 102 5.54 13.01 -0.63
N PHE A 103 4.98 11.81 -0.52
CA PHE A 103 5.51 10.61 -1.19
C PHE A 103 5.26 10.61 -2.71
N ASP A 104 4.38 11.47 -3.21
CA ASP A 104 4.13 11.67 -4.64
C ASP A 104 5.08 12.71 -5.27
N LEU A 105 5.82 13.52 -4.47
CA LEU A 105 6.75 14.50 -5.00
C LEU A 105 7.81 13.82 -5.89
N PRO A 106 7.91 14.23 -7.16
CA PRO A 106 8.79 13.55 -8.11
C PRO A 106 10.26 13.70 -7.70
N PHE A 107 10.99 12.59 -7.70
CA PHE A 107 12.41 12.52 -7.35
C PHE A 107 12.76 13.02 -5.94
N LEU A 108 11.80 13.01 -5.00
CA LEU A 108 12.05 13.38 -3.61
C LEU A 108 13.03 12.41 -2.96
N PHE A 109 12.77 11.12 -3.09
CA PHE A 109 13.62 10.05 -2.56
C PHE A 109 14.49 9.48 -3.67
N LYS A 110 15.77 9.20 -3.35
CA LYS A 110 16.72 8.62 -4.32
C LYS A 110 16.54 7.10 -4.48
N ASP A 111 16.08 6.42 -3.41
CA ASP A 111 15.94 4.96 -3.31
C ASP A 111 14.98 4.58 -2.17
N MET A 112 14.62 3.30 -2.08
CA MET A 112 13.74 2.79 -1.03
C MET A 112 14.35 2.89 0.37
N ALA A 113 15.67 2.77 0.50
CA ALA A 113 16.33 2.96 1.79
C ALA A 113 16.17 4.38 2.34
N SER A 114 16.08 5.38 1.45
CA SER A 114 15.77 6.76 1.84
C SER A 114 14.32 6.93 2.28
N VAL A 115 13.40 6.24 1.63
CA VAL A 115 11.97 6.19 2.02
C VAL A 115 11.84 5.58 3.42
N GLU A 116 12.45 4.43 3.64
CA GLU A 116 12.43 3.71 4.93
C GLU A 116 13.03 4.57 6.06
N ARG A 117 14.19 5.21 5.82
CA ARG A 117 14.78 6.13 6.82
C ARG A 117 13.84 7.27 7.19
N PHE A 118 13.16 7.86 6.21
CA PHE A 118 12.20 8.91 6.48
C PHE A 118 10.98 8.40 7.23
N GLN A 119 10.38 7.30 6.79
CA GLN A 119 9.20 6.70 7.44
C GLN A 119 9.47 6.29 8.88
N ASN A 120 10.69 5.84 9.19
CA ASN A 120 11.13 5.50 10.55
C ASN A 120 11.54 6.73 11.40
N SER A 121 11.59 7.92 10.81
CA SER A 121 11.84 9.17 11.55
C SER A 121 10.61 9.64 12.34
N PRO A 122 10.77 10.53 13.34
CA PRO A 122 9.63 11.13 14.03
C PRO A 122 8.62 11.78 13.09
N ASP A 123 9.06 12.49 12.05
CA ASP A 123 8.20 13.15 11.07
C ASP A 123 7.43 12.11 10.23
N GLY A 124 8.09 11.05 9.78
CA GLY A 124 7.45 9.96 9.05
C GLY A 124 6.41 9.22 9.89
N GLN A 125 6.71 8.95 11.16
CA GLN A 125 5.77 8.31 12.09
C GLN A 125 4.58 9.23 12.43
N ALA A 126 4.78 10.54 12.49
CA ALA A 126 3.70 11.50 12.70
C ALA A 126 2.70 11.50 11.54
N LEU A 127 3.14 11.25 10.30
CA LEU A 127 2.26 11.18 9.13
C LEU A 127 1.21 10.05 9.21
N LEU A 128 1.48 8.96 9.93
CA LEU A 128 0.48 7.90 10.17
C LEU A 128 -0.74 8.43 10.94
N ARG A 129 -0.58 9.55 11.68
CA ARG A 129 -1.64 10.16 12.47
C ARG A 129 -2.47 11.20 11.74
N GLU A 130 -2.05 11.60 10.55
CA GLU A 130 -2.73 12.68 9.77
C GLU A 130 -4.18 12.36 9.41
N VAL A 131 -4.56 11.08 9.39
CA VAL A 131 -5.93 10.64 9.11
C VAL A 131 -6.80 10.47 10.37
N GLU A 132 -6.24 10.64 11.57
CA GLU A 132 -7.00 10.50 12.84
C GLU A 132 -8.19 11.45 12.96
N PRO A 133 -8.10 12.72 12.56
CA PRO A 133 -9.24 13.64 12.60
C PRO A 133 -10.42 13.21 11.71
N LYS A 134 -10.17 12.27 10.77
CA LYS A 134 -11.17 11.68 9.88
C LYS A 134 -11.72 10.34 10.39
N GLY A 135 -11.43 9.97 11.64
CA GLY A 135 -11.90 8.72 12.24
C GLY A 135 -11.14 7.47 11.79
N LEU A 136 -9.99 7.64 11.17
CA LEU A 136 -9.11 6.57 10.72
C LEU A 136 -7.83 6.55 11.55
N LEU A 137 -7.10 5.42 11.53
CA LEU A 137 -5.83 5.28 12.23
C LEU A 137 -4.84 4.55 11.31
N GLY A 138 -3.77 5.24 10.92
CA GLY A 138 -2.63 4.63 10.25
C GLY A 138 -1.77 3.87 11.27
N LEU A 139 -1.43 2.63 10.94
CA LEU A 139 -0.73 1.72 11.85
C LEU A 139 0.70 1.40 11.41
N ALA A 140 0.93 1.29 10.11
CA ALA A 140 2.22 0.91 9.55
C ALA A 140 2.33 1.36 8.09
N TYR A 141 3.58 1.45 7.60
CA TYR A 141 3.88 1.52 6.17
C TYR A 141 4.23 0.13 5.63
N TRP A 142 3.81 -0.17 4.40
CA TRP A 142 4.25 -1.33 3.63
C TRP A 142 4.79 -0.88 2.29
N HIS A 143 5.94 -1.43 1.92
CA HIS A 143 6.67 -1.03 0.72
C HIS A 143 6.18 -1.77 -0.53
N SER A 144 6.23 -1.06 -1.67
CA SER A 144 6.01 -1.62 -3.00
C SER A 144 7.14 -1.28 -3.97
N GLY A 145 7.79 -0.14 -3.80
CA GLY A 145 9.00 0.23 -4.54
C GLY A 145 8.92 1.53 -5.34
N MET A 146 10.00 1.79 -6.08
CA MET A 146 10.11 2.95 -6.97
C MET A 146 9.29 2.74 -8.24
N LYS A 147 8.67 3.82 -8.73
CA LYS A 147 7.85 3.84 -9.95
C LYS A 147 8.67 3.92 -11.22
N GLN A 148 8.21 3.18 -12.23
CA GLN A 148 8.73 3.19 -13.59
C GLN A 148 7.61 3.63 -14.54
N PHE A 149 7.94 4.31 -15.66
CA PHE A 149 6.97 4.57 -16.72
C PHE A 149 6.86 3.38 -17.67
N THR A 150 5.63 3.09 -18.11
CA THR A 150 5.40 2.21 -19.25
C THR A 150 4.64 2.93 -20.35
N ALA A 151 4.94 2.63 -21.61
CA ALA A 151 4.24 3.20 -22.77
C ALA A 151 4.39 2.30 -24.00
N ASN A 152 3.67 2.64 -25.09
CA ASN A 152 3.80 1.96 -26.38
C ASN A 152 4.89 2.57 -27.29
N LYS A 153 5.65 3.56 -26.78
CA LYS A 153 6.87 4.10 -27.38
C LYS A 153 7.94 4.34 -26.31
N PRO A 154 9.23 4.44 -26.68
CA PRO A 154 10.27 4.78 -25.72
C PRO A 154 10.03 6.16 -25.08
N LEU A 155 10.26 6.27 -23.78
CA LEU A 155 10.20 7.51 -23.01
C LEU A 155 11.60 7.83 -22.48
N ILE A 156 12.47 8.37 -23.33
CA ILE A 156 13.87 8.65 -22.99
C ILE A 156 14.03 10.05 -22.40
N LEU A 157 13.32 11.00 -22.95
CA LEU A 157 13.32 12.40 -22.51
C LEU A 157 11.90 12.85 -22.16
N PRO A 158 11.74 13.88 -21.29
CA PRO A 158 10.41 14.33 -20.86
C PRO A 158 9.44 14.66 -21.98
N GLN A 159 9.93 15.22 -23.10
CA GLN A 159 9.10 15.55 -24.26
C GLN A 159 8.49 14.31 -24.95
N ASP A 160 9.03 13.11 -24.71
CA ASP A 160 8.48 11.88 -25.26
C ASP A 160 7.12 11.54 -24.64
N ALA A 161 6.82 12.07 -23.45
CA ALA A 161 5.53 11.91 -22.78
C ALA A 161 4.46 12.89 -23.30
N ALA A 162 4.86 13.95 -24.03
CA ALA A 162 3.94 14.99 -24.45
C ALA A 162 2.80 14.45 -25.32
N GLY A 163 1.56 14.85 -24.98
CA GLY A 163 0.34 14.46 -25.67
C GLY A 163 -0.19 13.06 -25.34
N LEU A 164 0.62 12.19 -24.69
CA LEU A 164 0.19 10.84 -24.33
C LEU A 164 -0.81 10.86 -23.16
N LYS A 165 -1.75 9.94 -23.18
CA LYS A 165 -2.71 9.70 -22.10
C LYS A 165 -2.08 8.73 -21.09
N PHE A 166 -1.79 9.21 -19.90
CA PHE A 166 -1.27 8.38 -18.81
C PHE A 166 -2.32 8.12 -17.75
N ARG A 167 -2.47 6.87 -17.40
CA ARG A 167 -3.22 6.54 -16.18
C ARG A 167 -2.44 6.98 -14.95
N ILE A 168 -3.14 7.63 -14.03
CA ILE A 168 -2.64 7.98 -12.70
C ILE A 168 -3.59 7.47 -11.62
N GLN A 169 -3.11 7.43 -10.37
CA GLN A 169 -3.96 7.29 -9.19
C GLN A 169 -4.71 8.60 -8.93
N GLU A 170 -5.70 8.57 -8.05
CA GLU A 170 -6.40 9.77 -7.60
C GLU A 170 -5.50 10.62 -6.70
N SER A 171 -4.75 11.53 -7.30
CA SER A 171 -3.88 12.49 -6.62
C SER A 171 -3.73 13.72 -7.49
N ASP A 172 -3.96 14.90 -6.91
CA ASP A 172 -3.82 16.17 -7.61
C ASP A 172 -2.35 16.45 -7.92
N LEU A 173 -1.43 15.99 -7.07
CA LEU A 173 0.01 16.12 -7.29
C LEU A 173 0.46 15.27 -8.50
N LEU A 174 -0.01 14.02 -8.61
CA LEU A 174 0.27 13.19 -9.77
C LEU A 174 -0.32 13.80 -11.04
N GLU A 175 -1.52 14.38 -10.98
CA GLU A 175 -2.10 15.10 -12.10
C GLU A 175 -1.19 16.26 -12.55
N ALA A 176 -0.72 17.08 -11.60
CA ALA A 176 0.20 18.19 -11.89
C ALA A 176 1.53 17.70 -12.48
N GLN A 177 2.05 16.56 -11.99
CA GLN A 177 3.28 15.95 -12.50
C GLN A 177 3.18 15.61 -14.00
N PHE A 178 2.11 14.93 -14.40
CA PHE A 178 1.91 14.58 -15.82
C PHE A 178 1.58 15.80 -16.68
N ARG A 179 0.86 16.80 -16.15
CA ARG A 179 0.65 18.07 -16.85
C ARG A 179 1.95 18.84 -17.07
N ALA A 180 2.89 18.81 -16.12
CA ALA A 180 4.23 19.40 -16.28
C ALA A 180 5.01 18.75 -17.43
N LEU A 181 4.77 17.46 -17.70
CA LEU A 181 5.30 16.72 -18.86
C LEU A 181 4.51 16.99 -20.16
N LYS A 182 3.50 17.87 -20.16
CA LYS A 182 2.56 18.09 -21.26
C LYS A 182 1.82 16.82 -21.70
N ALA A 183 1.68 15.85 -20.81
CA ALA A 183 0.88 14.65 -20.98
C ALA A 183 -0.57 14.89 -20.53
N ASN A 184 -1.45 13.94 -20.83
CA ASN A 184 -2.88 13.96 -20.49
C ASN A 184 -3.15 12.93 -19.38
N PRO A 185 -3.11 13.31 -18.09
CA PRO A 185 -3.38 12.40 -16.99
C PRO A 185 -4.85 11.95 -16.96
N GLN A 186 -5.05 10.67 -16.71
CA GLN A 186 -6.36 10.02 -16.60
C GLN A 186 -6.47 9.31 -15.26
N LYS A 187 -7.27 9.83 -14.31
CA LYS A 187 -7.57 9.17 -13.04
C LYS A 187 -8.39 7.92 -13.32
N MET A 188 -7.93 6.76 -12.84
CA MET A 188 -8.58 5.48 -13.15
C MET A 188 -8.24 4.43 -12.07
N ALA A 189 -9.22 3.60 -11.70
CA ALA A 189 -9.03 2.49 -10.78
C ALA A 189 -8.00 1.47 -11.30
N LEU A 190 -7.21 0.85 -10.42
CA LEU A 190 -6.12 -0.05 -10.82
C LEU A 190 -6.63 -1.27 -11.61
N GLY A 191 -7.79 -1.80 -11.25
CA GLY A 191 -8.41 -2.96 -11.92
C GLY A 191 -8.77 -2.73 -13.39
N GLU A 192 -8.94 -1.48 -13.81
CA GLU A 192 -9.32 -1.11 -15.18
C GLU A 192 -8.11 -0.91 -16.11
N VAL A 193 -6.91 -0.72 -15.52
CA VAL A 193 -5.71 -0.25 -16.25
C VAL A 193 -5.28 -1.22 -17.34
N TYR A 194 -5.22 -2.52 -17.05
CA TYR A 194 -4.78 -3.50 -18.05
C TYR A 194 -5.66 -3.45 -19.31
N GLN A 195 -6.97 -3.43 -19.12
CA GLN A 195 -7.92 -3.41 -20.25
C GLN A 195 -7.88 -2.07 -20.99
N ALA A 196 -7.69 -0.95 -20.27
CA ALA A 196 -7.55 0.37 -20.86
C ALA A 196 -6.26 0.48 -21.72
N LEU A 197 -5.16 -0.13 -21.28
CA LEU A 197 -3.91 -0.23 -22.06
C LEU A 197 -4.09 -1.09 -23.30
N MET A 198 -4.72 -2.27 -23.16
CA MET A 198 -4.97 -3.19 -24.30
C MET A 198 -5.85 -2.56 -25.38
N ASN A 199 -6.85 -1.77 -24.98
CA ASN A 199 -7.79 -1.12 -25.91
C ASN A 199 -7.31 0.26 -26.40
N GLY A 200 -6.13 0.75 -25.97
CA GLY A 200 -5.61 2.06 -26.36
C GLY A 200 -6.39 3.26 -25.82
N VAL A 201 -7.17 3.05 -24.75
CA VAL A 201 -7.87 4.14 -24.03
C VAL A 201 -6.85 5.06 -23.38
N ILE A 202 -5.76 4.48 -22.88
CA ILE A 202 -4.57 5.13 -22.34
C ILE A 202 -3.31 4.64 -23.08
N ASP A 203 -2.30 5.50 -23.18
CA ASP A 203 -1.05 5.21 -23.88
C ASP A 203 0.03 4.64 -22.95
N GLY A 204 -0.10 4.91 -21.64
CA GLY A 204 0.88 4.50 -20.65
C GLY A 204 0.37 4.62 -19.22
N GLN A 205 1.22 4.21 -18.28
CA GLN A 205 1.00 4.31 -16.85
C GLN A 205 2.34 4.37 -16.10
N GLU A 206 2.31 4.64 -14.79
CA GLU A 206 3.44 4.52 -13.88
C GLU A 206 3.15 3.46 -12.82
N ASN A 207 4.14 2.63 -12.48
CA ASN A 207 3.99 1.66 -11.40
C ASN A 207 5.34 1.06 -10.97
N THR A 208 5.30 0.31 -9.88
CA THR A 208 6.44 -0.48 -9.40
C THR A 208 6.63 -1.75 -10.24
N TRP A 209 7.82 -2.31 -10.24
CA TRP A 209 8.13 -3.53 -10.99
C TRP A 209 7.21 -4.70 -10.63
N SER A 210 6.89 -4.87 -9.34
CA SER A 210 6.00 -5.93 -8.91
C SER A 210 4.58 -5.78 -9.48
N ASN A 211 4.03 -4.56 -9.49
CA ASN A 211 2.72 -4.33 -10.09
C ASN A 211 2.75 -4.46 -11.61
N ILE A 212 3.81 -3.96 -12.29
CA ILE A 212 3.98 -4.11 -13.74
C ILE A 212 3.98 -5.60 -14.12
N TYR A 213 4.69 -6.44 -13.37
CA TYR A 213 4.74 -7.89 -13.63
C TYR A 213 3.43 -8.59 -13.24
N ARG A 214 2.96 -8.40 -12.00
CA ARG A 214 1.84 -9.16 -11.44
C ARG A 214 0.48 -8.82 -12.07
N LEU A 215 0.30 -7.59 -12.53
CA LEU A 215 -0.88 -7.13 -13.25
C LEU A 215 -0.70 -7.20 -14.77
N LYS A 216 0.41 -7.80 -15.24
CA LYS A 216 0.73 -8.06 -16.64
C LYS A 216 0.80 -6.81 -17.54
N PHE A 217 1.06 -5.64 -16.97
CA PHE A 217 1.16 -4.40 -17.76
C PHE A 217 2.25 -4.48 -18.83
N PHE A 218 3.34 -5.23 -18.57
CA PHE A 218 4.40 -5.49 -19.54
C PHE A 218 3.93 -6.27 -20.79
N GLU A 219 2.78 -6.96 -20.75
CA GLU A 219 2.19 -7.61 -21.91
C GLU A 219 1.42 -6.63 -22.80
N ALA A 220 0.88 -5.55 -22.21
CA ALA A 220 0.13 -4.50 -22.88
C ALA A 220 1.00 -3.31 -23.32
N GLN A 221 2.26 -3.22 -22.87
CA GLN A 221 3.14 -2.07 -23.03
C GLN A 221 4.48 -2.49 -23.65
N LYS A 222 4.84 -1.88 -24.78
CA LYS A 222 6.05 -2.24 -25.55
C LYS A 222 7.35 -1.73 -24.92
N HIS A 223 7.27 -0.71 -24.07
CA HIS A 223 8.45 -0.06 -23.48
C HIS A 223 8.24 0.23 -22.00
N ILE A 224 9.28 0.02 -21.22
CA ILE A 224 9.38 0.43 -19.81
C ILE A 224 10.61 1.30 -19.67
N THR A 225 10.49 2.45 -19.03
CA THR A 225 11.62 3.33 -18.73
C THR A 225 11.88 3.35 -17.24
N GLU A 226 13.10 2.97 -16.83
CA GLU A 226 13.55 2.96 -15.45
C GLU A 226 13.86 4.39 -14.98
N THR A 227 12.82 5.09 -14.57
CA THR A 227 12.93 6.49 -14.13
C THR A 227 13.17 6.61 -12.64
N ASN A 228 12.65 5.70 -11.82
CA ASN A 228 12.65 5.80 -10.34
C ASN A 228 12.20 7.20 -9.87
N HIS A 229 11.19 7.76 -10.53
CA HIS A 229 10.78 9.15 -10.34
C HIS A 229 9.85 9.36 -9.14
N GLY A 230 9.31 8.32 -8.57
CA GLY A 230 8.39 8.37 -7.43
C GLY A 230 8.32 7.04 -6.71
N VAL A 231 7.49 6.99 -5.68
CA VAL A 231 7.32 5.84 -4.80
C VAL A 231 5.87 5.37 -4.83
N ILE A 232 5.64 4.07 -4.73
CA ILE A 232 4.37 3.53 -4.27
C ILE A 232 4.64 2.81 -2.96
N ASP A 233 4.10 3.36 -1.89
CA ASP A 233 4.02 2.73 -0.58
C ASP A 233 2.58 2.77 -0.09
N TYR A 234 2.27 1.92 0.86
CA TYR A 234 0.94 1.76 1.40
C TYR A 234 0.91 2.13 2.88
N MET A 235 -0.19 2.70 3.33
CA MET A 235 -0.49 2.85 4.75
C MET A 235 -1.53 1.81 5.16
N VAL A 236 -1.15 0.93 6.09
CA VAL A 236 -2.11 0.04 6.76
C VAL A 236 -2.96 0.90 7.67
N THR A 237 -4.27 0.87 7.44
CA THR A 237 -5.21 1.78 8.09
C THR A 237 -6.42 1.01 8.59
N VAL A 238 -6.92 1.40 9.76
CA VAL A 238 -8.12 0.84 10.40
C VAL A 238 -9.12 1.93 10.75
N ASN A 239 -10.39 1.56 10.96
CA ASN A 239 -11.36 2.45 11.58
C ASN A 239 -10.97 2.67 13.05
N LYS A 240 -10.77 3.94 13.46
CA LYS A 240 -10.28 4.31 14.79
C LYS A 240 -11.23 3.86 15.92
N SER A 241 -12.53 4.02 15.73
CA SER A 241 -13.51 3.64 16.73
C SER A 241 -13.56 2.13 16.93
N TRP A 242 -13.58 1.37 15.83
CA TRP A 242 -13.52 -0.09 15.88
C TRP A 242 -12.24 -0.58 16.57
N TRP A 243 -11.07 -0.05 16.18
CA TRP A 243 -9.78 -0.44 16.74
C TRP A 243 -9.69 -0.19 18.24
N ASN A 244 -10.19 0.96 18.69
CA ASN A 244 -10.17 1.33 20.11
C ASN A 244 -11.18 0.54 20.96
N ALA A 245 -12.25 0.02 20.34
CA ALA A 245 -13.26 -0.81 21.00
C ALA A 245 -12.84 -2.29 21.15
N LEU A 246 -11.74 -2.71 20.50
CA LEU A 246 -11.23 -4.07 20.64
C LEU A 246 -10.79 -4.37 22.08
N PRO A 247 -11.04 -5.59 22.57
CA PRO A 247 -10.46 -6.05 23.84
C PRO A 247 -8.93 -5.87 23.83
N PRO A 248 -8.31 -5.46 24.93
CA PRO A 248 -6.88 -5.16 24.98
C PRO A 248 -5.97 -6.32 24.53
N ASP A 249 -6.32 -7.57 24.87
CA ASP A 249 -5.60 -8.77 24.45
C ASP A 249 -5.70 -9.00 22.93
N ILE A 250 -6.87 -8.82 22.35
CA ILE A 250 -7.08 -8.92 20.89
C ILE A 250 -6.27 -7.84 20.17
N ARG A 251 -6.38 -6.59 20.62
CA ARG A 251 -5.63 -5.49 20.01
C ARG A 251 -4.12 -5.73 20.07
N ALA A 252 -3.59 -6.14 21.22
CA ALA A 252 -2.17 -6.45 21.36
C ALA A 252 -1.71 -7.59 20.44
N GLY A 253 -2.53 -8.64 20.26
CA GLY A 253 -2.26 -9.72 19.31
C GLY A 253 -2.26 -9.25 17.86
N LEU A 254 -3.21 -8.39 17.46
CA LEU A 254 -3.25 -7.80 16.12
C LEU A 254 -2.07 -6.85 15.86
N GLU A 255 -1.67 -6.06 16.86
CA GLU A 255 -0.48 -5.21 16.78
C GLU A 255 0.79 -6.04 16.57
N GLN A 256 0.91 -7.19 17.27
CA GLN A 256 2.05 -8.10 17.07
C GLN A 256 2.01 -8.73 15.69
N ALA A 257 0.85 -9.20 15.23
CA ALA A 257 0.67 -9.76 13.89
C ALA A 257 1.04 -8.73 12.79
N LEU A 258 0.67 -7.46 13.01
CA LEU A 258 1.02 -6.38 12.10
C LEU A 258 2.53 -6.11 12.09
N ARG A 259 3.19 -6.08 13.25
CA ARG A 259 4.66 -5.96 13.30
C ARG A 259 5.35 -7.08 12.54
N ASP A 260 4.91 -8.33 12.72
CA ASP A 260 5.46 -9.49 12.02
C ASP A 260 5.24 -9.40 10.49
N ALA A 261 4.07 -8.93 10.06
CA ALA A 261 3.75 -8.73 8.65
C ALA A 261 4.54 -7.58 8.01
N THR A 262 4.75 -6.49 8.75
CA THR A 262 5.55 -5.34 8.32
C THR A 262 7.01 -5.76 8.15
N LEU A 263 7.60 -6.43 9.14
CA LEU A 263 8.96 -6.96 9.04
C LEU A 263 9.11 -7.95 7.87
N TYR A 264 8.08 -8.77 7.60
CA TYR A 264 8.08 -9.65 6.44
C TYR A 264 8.08 -8.86 5.13
N ASN A 265 7.27 -7.79 5.02
CA ASN A 265 7.28 -6.91 3.86
C ASN A 265 8.66 -6.28 3.67
N ASP A 266 9.22 -5.64 4.68
CA ASP A 266 10.50 -4.94 4.64
C ASP A 266 11.66 -5.85 4.21
N THR A 267 11.68 -7.09 4.72
CA THR A 267 12.76 -8.05 4.43
C THR A 267 12.62 -8.78 3.09
N THR A 268 11.45 -8.73 2.45
CA THR A 268 11.17 -9.50 1.22
C THR A 268 10.90 -8.65 -0.01
N VAL A 269 10.56 -7.36 0.17
CA VAL A 269 10.13 -6.49 -0.93
C VAL A 269 11.18 -6.31 -2.00
N ASP A 270 12.42 -6.02 -1.65
CA ASP A 270 13.52 -5.78 -2.61
C ASP A 270 13.79 -7.01 -3.47
N LYS A 271 13.82 -8.19 -2.85
CA LYS A 271 13.99 -9.45 -3.57
C LYS A 271 12.83 -9.69 -4.54
N SER A 272 11.60 -9.37 -4.14
CA SER A 272 10.42 -9.48 -5.00
C SER A 272 10.49 -8.53 -6.18
N ILE A 273 10.89 -7.26 -5.95
CA ILE A 273 11.03 -6.24 -7.00
C ILE A 273 12.06 -6.68 -8.04
N LEU A 274 13.25 -7.10 -7.61
CA LEU A 274 14.32 -7.55 -8.50
C LEU A 274 13.87 -8.80 -9.30
N SER A 275 13.29 -9.80 -8.63
CA SER A 275 12.79 -11.01 -9.29
C SER A 275 11.70 -10.70 -10.32
N ASP A 276 10.76 -9.80 -10.02
CA ASP A 276 9.69 -9.45 -10.94
C ASP A 276 10.20 -8.61 -12.13
N ARG A 277 11.17 -7.71 -11.91
CA ARG A 277 11.91 -7.01 -12.98
C ARG A 277 12.59 -7.99 -13.92
N ASP A 278 13.34 -8.96 -13.39
CA ASP A 278 14.07 -9.95 -14.20
C ASP A 278 13.12 -10.80 -15.03
N LYS A 279 11.95 -11.18 -14.48
CA LYS A 279 10.92 -11.92 -15.22
C LYS A 279 10.32 -11.09 -16.35
N VAL A 280 10.08 -9.77 -16.13
CA VAL A 280 9.64 -8.86 -17.19
C VAL A 280 10.65 -8.84 -18.32
N ILE A 281 11.94 -8.64 -18.01
CA ILE A 281 13.03 -8.62 -19.01
C ILE A 281 13.12 -9.97 -19.74
N ALA A 282 13.13 -11.08 -19.00
CA ALA A 282 13.24 -12.42 -19.55
C ALA A 282 12.03 -12.81 -20.45
N SER A 283 10.87 -12.15 -20.26
CA SER A 283 9.70 -12.41 -21.10
C SER A 283 9.89 -12.01 -22.56
N GLY A 284 10.78 -11.06 -22.86
CA GLY A 284 11.00 -10.49 -24.20
C GLY A 284 9.80 -9.72 -24.79
N LYS A 285 8.73 -9.50 -23.99
CA LYS A 285 7.49 -8.86 -24.47
C LYS A 285 7.56 -7.32 -24.48
N THR A 286 8.50 -6.76 -23.73
CA THR A 286 8.70 -5.31 -23.59
C THR A 286 10.19 -4.98 -23.58
N THR A 287 10.54 -3.82 -24.09
CA THR A 287 11.91 -3.29 -24.06
C THR A 287 12.10 -2.41 -22.84
N VAL A 288 13.10 -2.71 -22.04
CA VAL A 288 13.45 -1.91 -20.86
C VAL A 288 14.54 -0.89 -21.22
N HIS A 289 14.32 0.37 -20.87
CA HIS A 289 15.25 1.48 -21.08
C HIS A 289 15.77 1.97 -19.74
N THR A 290 17.08 1.97 -19.56
CA THR A 290 17.75 2.60 -18.42
C THR A 290 18.24 3.98 -18.82
N LEU A 291 17.84 5.00 -18.09
CA LEU A 291 18.22 6.39 -18.37
C LEU A 291 19.66 6.68 -17.95
N THR A 292 20.36 7.47 -18.77
CA THR A 292 21.63 8.09 -18.33
C THR A 292 21.37 9.12 -17.22
N PRO A 293 22.40 9.52 -16.45
CA PRO A 293 22.27 10.60 -15.45
C PRO A 293 21.67 11.88 -16.05
N GLU A 294 22.12 12.29 -17.24
CA GLU A 294 21.66 13.51 -17.93
C GLU A 294 20.20 13.41 -18.35
N GLN A 295 19.77 12.24 -18.84
CA GLN A 295 18.38 11.97 -19.18
C GLN A 295 17.50 12.02 -17.93
N ARG A 296 17.94 11.41 -16.83
CA ARG A 296 17.22 11.46 -15.53
C ARG A 296 17.12 12.88 -14.98
N ASP A 297 18.18 13.69 -15.12
CA ASP A 297 18.17 15.08 -14.70
C ASP A 297 17.23 15.94 -15.56
N ALA A 298 17.09 15.63 -16.85
CA ALA A 298 16.09 16.26 -17.70
C ALA A 298 14.64 15.98 -17.18
N TRP A 299 14.33 14.73 -16.80
CA TRP A 299 13.05 14.38 -16.20
C TRP A 299 12.83 15.11 -14.86
N ARG A 300 13.85 15.17 -14.00
CA ARG A 300 13.80 15.91 -12.74
C ARG A 300 13.52 17.40 -12.96
N ALA A 301 14.21 18.01 -13.90
CA ALA A 301 14.02 19.41 -14.24
C ALA A 301 12.61 19.71 -14.78
N ALA A 302 12.07 18.83 -15.64
CA ALA A 302 10.73 19.00 -16.19
C ALA A 302 9.62 18.90 -15.11
N MET A 303 9.81 18.11 -14.07
CA MET A 303 8.86 17.92 -12.98
C MET A 303 9.10 18.86 -11.80
N ALA A 304 10.22 19.57 -11.74
CA ALA A 304 10.57 20.47 -10.63
C ALA A 304 9.49 21.52 -10.31
N PRO A 305 8.73 22.09 -11.24
CA PRO A 305 7.69 23.07 -10.94
C PRO A 305 6.59 22.54 -10.01
N VAL A 306 6.33 21.23 -9.99
CA VAL A 306 5.34 20.57 -9.13
C VAL A 306 5.65 20.80 -7.64
N TRP A 307 6.92 20.80 -7.27
CA TRP A 307 7.33 21.01 -5.89
C TRP A 307 6.84 22.34 -5.33
N LYS A 308 7.05 23.42 -6.08
CA LYS A 308 6.62 24.75 -5.65
C LYS A 308 5.10 24.87 -5.53
N GLN A 309 4.37 24.15 -6.38
CA GLN A 309 2.91 24.16 -6.36
C GLN A 309 2.34 23.52 -5.10
N PHE A 310 2.97 22.46 -4.57
CA PHE A 310 2.46 21.69 -3.44
C PHE A 310 3.21 21.91 -2.11
N GLU A 311 4.28 22.71 -2.11
CA GLU A 311 5.09 22.97 -0.92
C GLU A 311 4.25 23.53 0.25
N GLY A 312 3.30 24.44 -0.05
CA GLY A 312 2.43 25.04 0.97
C GLY A 312 1.49 24.04 1.62
N ASP A 313 0.95 23.11 0.85
CA ASP A 313 -0.01 22.09 1.32
C ASP A 313 0.67 20.96 2.08
N ILE A 314 1.87 20.55 1.63
CA ILE A 314 2.66 19.48 2.25
C ILE A 314 3.39 20.02 3.50
N GLY A 315 3.97 21.21 3.40
CA GLY A 315 4.81 21.83 4.41
C GLY A 315 6.31 21.77 4.09
N ALA A 316 6.95 22.93 4.00
CA ALA A 316 8.37 23.06 3.64
C ALA A 316 9.30 22.28 4.58
N ASP A 317 9.02 22.30 5.90
CA ASP A 317 9.83 21.57 6.89
C ASP A 317 9.73 20.06 6.71
N LEU A 318 8.55 19.53 6.38
CA LEU A 318 8.36 18.12 6.13
C LEU A 318 9.12 17.68 4.86
N ILE A 319 9.05 18.47 3.79
CA ILE A 319 9.84 18.24 2.56
C ILE A 319 11.34 18.26 2.87
N LYS A 320 11.80 19.21 3.66
CA LYS A 320 13.20 19.30 4.10
C LYS A 320 13.64 18.07 4.88
N ALA A 321 12.82 17.60 5.83
CA ALA A 321 13.08 16.38 6.59
C ALA A 321 13.18 15.15 5.70
N ALA A 322 12.25 14.99 4.74
CA ALA A 322 12.28 13.90 3.77
C ALA A 322 13.52 13.95 2.87
N ARG A 323 13.93 15.14 2.39
CA ARG A 323 15.18 15.30 1.63
C ARG A 323 16.43 14.93 2.43
N ALA A 324 16.44 15.23 3.73
CA ALA A 324 17.56 14.89 4.62
C ALA A 324 17.74 13.35 4.77
N ALA A 325 16.71 12.56 4.49
CA ALA A 325 16.80 11.11 4.48
C ALA A 325 17.57 10.53 3.28
N ASN A 326 17.92 11.35 2.27
CA ASN A 326 18.70 10.93 1.09
C ASN A 326 20.25 10.86 1.35
N LYS A 327 20.65 10.62 2.58
CA LYS A 327 22.07 10.51 2.97
C LYS A 327 22.78 9.34 2.32
#